data_2754cbcc1a0e55d53dd802740c02f183
#
_entry.id   2754cbcc1a0e55d53dd802740c02f183
#
_cell.length_a   1.000
_cell.length_b   1.000
_cell.length_c   1.000
_cell.angle_alpha   90.00
_cell.angle_beta   90.00
_cell.angle_gamma   90.00
#
_symmetry.space_group_name_H-M   'P 1'
#
loop_
_entity.id
_entity.type
_entity.pdbx_description
1 polymer ?
#
loop_
_entity_poly.entity_id
_entity_poly.type
_entity_poly.pdbx_seq_one_letter_code
_entity_poly.pdbx_strand_id
1 'polypeptide(L)'
;YHRIIIFTNTKFMTDRLCSFLQKKGYDAQCIHGDIPQGKRTKVMNDFKHGKFPILVCTDVAARGIDVFDVEAVINYDLPQENEYYTHRIGRTGRAKRHGVAFTLMSFQESVRMDEILRYLQGDKPEKLEFDEMGVLRHADGSAFFENV
;
A
#
# COMPACT_ATOMS: atom_id res chain seq x y z
N TYR A 1 7.83 -0.66 -10.12
CA TYR A 1 6.38 -0.86 -10.26
C TYR A 1 5.72 0.35 -10.89
N HIS A 2 4.70 0.14 -11.69
CA HIS A 2 4.00 1.20 -12.43
C HIS A 2 2.57 1.44 -11.95
N ARG A 3 2.06 0.57 -11.07
CA ARG A 3 0.71 0.69 -10.51
C ARG A 3 0.75 0.29 -9.05
N ILE A 4 0.68 1.28 -8.18
CA ILE A 4 0.86 1.12 -6.73
C ILE A 4 -0.30 1.77 -6.01
N ILE A 5 -0.89 1.05 -5.03
CA ILE A 5 -1.81 1.63 -4.06
C ILE A 5 -1.10 1.70 -2.71
N ILE A 6 -1.16 2.87 -2.07
CA ILE A 6 -0.64 3.07 -0.71
C ILE A 6 -1.81 3.34 0.22
N PHE A 7 -1.97 2.52 1.24
CA PHE A 7 -3.03 2.66 2.23
C PHE A 7 -2.54 3.37 3.48
N THR A 8 -3.34 4.32 3.95
CA THR A 8 -3.16 5.02 5.21
C THR A 8 -4.44 4.89 6.04
N ASN A 9 -4.33 5.12 7.35
CA ASN A 9 -5.49 5.00 8.24
C ASN A 9 -6.35 6.26 8.30
N THR A 10 -5.82 7.44 7.98
CA THR A 10 -6.50 8.73 8.16
C THR A 10 -6.43 9.61 6.92
N LYS A 11 -7.43 10.47 6.78
CA LYS A 11 -7.47 11.53 5.75
C LYS A 11 -6.24 12.43 5.84
N PHE A 12 -5.86 12.81 7.06
CA PHE A 12 -4.70 13.67 7.31
C PHE A 12 -3.41 13.02 6.76
N MET A 13 -3.19 11.75 7.08
CA MET A 13 -1.99 11.05 6.62
C MET A 13 -2.03 10.83 5.10
N THR A 14 -3.21 10.60 4.53
CA THR A 14 -3.38 10.50 3.08
C THR A 14 -2.88 11.75 2.38
N ASP A 15 -3.36 12.91 2.81
CA ASP A 15 -2.96 14.20 2.23
C ASP A 15 -1.46 14.47 2.44
N ARG A 16 -0.97 14.22 3.64
CA ARG A 16 0.43 14.46 3.99
C ARG A 16 1.39 13.61 3.16
N LEU A 17 1.11 12.32 3.05
CA LEU A 17 1.95 11.40 2.28
C LEU A 17 1.90 11.73 0.79
N CYS A 18 0.71 12.01 0.27
CA CYS A 18 0.56 12.38 -1.14
C CYS A 18 1.35 13.65 -1.47
N SER A 19 1.24 14.68 -0.63
CA SER A 19 2.00 15.92 -0.81
C SER A 19 3.50 15.68 -0.74
N PHE A 20 3.95 14.84 0.18
CA PHE A 20 5.36 14.47 0.32
C PHE A 20 5.87 13.80 -0.97
N LEU A 21 5.12 12.84 -1.49
CA LEU A 21 5.49 12.14 -2.71
C LEU A 21 5.56 13.07 -3.92
N GLN A 22 4.58 13.95 -4.05
CA GLN A 22 4.57 14.96 -5.13
C GLN A 22 5.78 15.89 -5.05
N LYS A 23 6.14 16.34 -3.86
CA LYS A 23 7.32 17.18 -3.65
C LYS A 23 8.63 16.45 -3.99
N LYS A 24 8.65 15.13 -3.87
CA LYS A 24 9.80 14.31 -4.25
C LYS A 24 9.83 13.99 -5.75
N GLY A 25 8.86 14.45 -6.51
CA GLY A 25 8.80 14.25 -7.95
C GLY A 25 8.01 13.03 -8.40
N TYR A 26 7.32 12.34 -7.47
CA TYR A 26 6.47 11.20 -7.83
C TYR A 26 5.10 11.68 -8.27
N ASP A 27 4.56 11.04 -9.29
CA ASP A 27 3.20 11.31 -9.75
C ASP A 27 2.20 10.50 -8.92
N ALA A 28 1.75 11.12 -7.84
CA ALA A 28 0.83 10.52 -6.88
C ALA A 28 -0.43 11.37 -6.76
N GLN A 29 -1.57 10.70 -6.66
CA GLN A 29 -2.85 11.32 -6.35
C GLN A 29 -3.51 10.60 -5.19
N CYS A 30 -4.43 11.25 -4.50
CA CYS A 30 -5.06 10.70 -3.31
C CYS A 30 -6.58 10.74 -3.36
N ILE A 31 -7.20 9.83 -2.61
CA ILE A 31 -8.64 9.86 -2.34
C ILE A 31 -8.90 9.56 -0.86
N HIS A 32 -9.84 10.30 -0.28
CA HIS A 32 -10.40 10.10 1.05
C HIS A 32 -11.78 10.72 1.17
N GLY A 33 -12.42 10.58 2.34
CA GLY A 33 -13.83 10.96 2.52
C GLY A 33 -14.16 12.43 2.35
N ASP A 34 -13.19 13.34 2.52
CA ASP A 34 -13.43 14.77 2.37
C ASP A 34 -13.29 15.28 0.93
N ILE A 35 -12.81 14.42 0.04
CA ILE A 35 -12.74 14.77 -1.38
C ILE A 35 -14.14 14.58 -2.02
N PRO A 36 -14.65 15.56 -2.76
CA PRO A 36 -15.96 15.42 -3.41
C PRO A 36 -16.06 14.18 -4.30
N GLN A 37 -17.23 13.56 -4.34
CA GLN A 37 -17.46 12.30 -5.03
C GLN A 37 -17.07 12.36 -6.51
N GLY A 38 -17.39 13.46 -7.19
CA GLY A 38 -17.03 13.63 -8.61
C GLY A 38 -15.52 13.62 -8.84
N LYS A 39 -14.77 14.25 -7.95
CA LYS A 39 -13.30 14.25 -8.00
C LYS A 39 -12.73 12.87 -7.69
N ARG A 40 -13.29 12.16 -6.68
CA ARG A 40 -12.86 10.79 -6.36
C ARG A 40 -13.07 9.86 -7.56
N THR A 41 -14.22 9.95 -8.20
CA THR A 41 -14.53 9.15 -9.39
C THR A 41 -13.54 9.43 -10.51
N LYS A 42 -13.21 10.70 -10.74
CA LYS A 42 -12.23 11.07 -11.78
C LYS A 42 -10.84 10.50 -11.45
N VAL A 43 -10.35 10.65 -10.23
CA VAL A 43 -9.06 10.12 -9.82
C VAL A 43 -9.02 8.60 -10.00
N MET A 44 -10.08 7.91 -9.61
CA MET A 44 -10.16 6.46 -9.75
C MET A 44 -10.15 6.02 -11.20
N ASN A 45 -10.92 6.69 -12.06
CA ASN A 45 -10.93 6.37 -13.48
C ASN A 45 -9.55 6.62 -14.11
N ASP A 46 -8.90 7.71 -13.75
CA ASP A 46 -7.56 8.02 -14.24
C ASP A 46 -6.54 6.96 -13.79
N PHE A 47 -6.62 6.51 -12.55
CA PHE A 47 -5.75 5.44 -12.05
C PHE A 47 -6.03 4.12 -12.78
N LYS A 48 -7.30 3.78 -12.94
CA LYS A 48 -7.73 2.58 -13.65
C LYS A 48 -7.21 2.53 -15.09
N HIS A 49 -7.12 3.67 -15.74
CA HIS A 49 -6.61 3.80 -17.10
C HIS A 49 -5.10 4.05 -17.18
N GLY A 50 -4.40 3.95 -16.06
CA GLY A 50 -2.94 4.07 -16.04
C GLY A 50 -2.40 5.48 -16.24
N LYS A 51 -3.21 6.52 -15.99
CA LYS A 51 -2.79 7.92 -16.19
C LYS A 51 -1.80 8.43 -15.16
N PHE A 52 -1.72 7.78 -14.01
CA PHE A 52 -0.69 8.04 -12.99
C PHE A 52 -0.40 6.74 -12.23
N PRO A 53 0.81 6.59 -11.66
CA PRO A 53 1.23 5.29 -11.12
C PRO A 53 0.89 5.05 -9.65
N ILE A 54 0.69 6.10 -8.83
CA ILE A 54 0.59 5.96 -7.38
C ILE A 54 -0.72 6.56 -6.87
N LEU A 55 -1.56 5.72 -6.27
CA LEU A 55 -2.78 6.13 -5.58
C LEU A 55 -2.58 5.99 -4.08
N VAL A 56 -2.80 7.07 -3.33
CA VAL A 56 -2.80 7.06 -1.86
C VAL A 56 -4.25 7.16 -1.38
N CYS A 57 -4.68 6.25 -0.52
CA CYS A 57 -6.08 6.24 -0.08
C CYS A 57 -6.27 5.66 1.32
N THR A 58 -7.45 5.92 1.89
CA THR A 58 -7.93 5.25 3.09
C THR A 58 -8.74 4.01 2.72
N ASP A 59 -8.94 3.09 3.68
CA ASP A 59 -9.74 1.89 3.47
C ASP A 59 -11.18 2.22 3.07
N VAL A 60 -11.77 3.23 3.72
CA VAL A 60 -13.16 3.63 3.43
C VAL A 60 -13.30 4.17 2.02
N ALA A 61 -12.35 5.01 1.58
CA ALA A 61 -12.37 5.56 0.23
C ALA A 61 -12.16 4.50 -0.84
N ALA A 62 -11.42 3.43 -0.51
CA ALA A 62 -11.21 2.30 -1.42
C ALA A 62 -12.38 1.32 -1.45
N ARG A 63 -13.32 1.42 -0.50
CA ARG A 63 -14.49 0.54 -0.43
C ARG A 63 -15.43 0.81 -1.59
N GLY A 64 -15.93 -0.25 -2.22
CA GLY A 64 -16.84 -0.14 -3.36
C GLY A 64 -16.15 0.20 -4.67
N ILE A 65 -14.84 0.35 -4.65
CA ILE A 65 -14.07 0.50 -5.86
C ILE A 65 -13.74 -0.89 -6.38
N ASP A 66 -14.28 -1.21 -7.54
CA ASP A 66 -14.01 -2.46 -8.23
C ASP A 66 -12.61 -2.36 -8.85
N VAL A 67 -11.63 -2.64 -8.06
CA VAL A 67 -10.25 -2.52 -8.46
C VAL A 67 -9.54 -3.82 -8.18
N PHE A 68 -8.87 -4.37 -9.05
CA PHE A 68 -7.77 -3.89 -9.81
C PHE A 68 -6.62 -4.83 -9.63
N ASP A 69 -6.05 -5.09 -10.64
CA ASP A 69 -4.74 -5.66 -10.74
C ASP A 69 -3.70 -4.56 -10.58
N VAL A 70 -3.34 -4.23 -9.35
CA VAL A 70 -2.18 -3.39 -9.12
C VAL A 70 -0.94 -4.26 -8.93
N GLU A 71 0.21 -3.74 -9.29
CA GLU A 71 1.47 -4.47 -9.16
C GLU A 71 1.95 -4.54 -7.72
N ALA A 72 1.69 -3.50 -6.95
CA ALA A 72 2.11 -3.42 -5.55
C ALA A 72 1.07 -2.73 -4.68
N VAL A 73 0.94 -3.23 -3.46
CA VAL A 73 0.20 -2.59 -2.38
C VAL A 73 1.20 -2.26 -1.28
N ILE A 74 1.13 -1.04 -0.76
CA ILE A 74 1.93 -0.62 0.39
C ILE A 74 0.98 -0.24 1.52
N ASN A 75 1.06 -0.95 2.63
CA ASN A 75 0.41 -0.58 3.87
C ASN A 75 1.34 0.38 4.61
N TYR A 76 1.14 1.68 4.42
CA TYR A 76 1.94 2.70 5.09
C TYR A 76 1.69 2.71 6.59
N ASP A 77 0.41 2.56 6.98
CA ASP A 77 -0.01 2.34 8.36
C ASP A 77 -0.49 0.90 8.52
N LEU A 78 -0.24 0.29 9.68
CA LEU A 78 -0.90 -0.97 10.01
C LEU A 78 -2.41 -0.74 10.09
N PRO A 79 -3.23 -1.60 9.48
CA PRO A 79 -4.67 -1.42 9.52
C PRO A 79 -5.20 -1.54 10.95
N GLN A 80 -6.22 -0.74 11.28
CA GLN A 80 -6.85 -0.75 12.59
C GLN A 80 -7.67 -2.01 12.81
N GLU A 81 -8.22 -2.58 11.75
CA GLU A 81 -8.98 -3.83 11.79
C GLU A 81 -8.26 -4.91 10.99
N ASN A 82 -8.24 -6.14 11.53
CA ASN A 82 -7.52 -7.25 10.92
C ASN A 82 -7.98 -7.56 9.49
N GLU A 83 -9.29 -7.51 9.27
CA GLU A 83 -9.88 -7.80 7.96
C GLU A 83 -9.45 -6.80 6.88
N TYR A 84 -9.09 -5.57 7.26
CA TYR A 84 -8.59 -4.58 6.32
C TYR A 84 -7.24 -5.00 5.74
N TYR A 85 -6.42 -5.70 6.51
CA TYR A 85 -5.16 -6.22 5.99
C TYR A 85 -5.40 -7.11 4.76
N THR A 86 -6.30 -8.07 4.89
CA THR A 86 -6.66 -8.99 3.79
C THR A 86 -7.26 -8.23 2.59
N HIS A 87 -8.16 -7.27 2.87
CA HIS A 87 -8.78 -6.47 1.82
C HIS A 87 -7.75 -5.61 1.07
N ARG A 88 -6.80 -5.02 1.79
CA ARG A 88 -5.74 -4.22 1.17
C ARG A 88 -4.86 -5.04 0.25
N ILE A 89 -4.31 -6.14 0.73
CA ILE A 89 -3.42 -6.98 -0.08
C ILE A 89 -4.16 -7.68 -1.22
N GLY A 90 -5.47 -7.89 -1.08
CA GLY A 90 -6.32 -8.44 -2.13
C GLY A 90 -6.44 -7.57 -3.39
N ARG A 91 -5.84 -6.37 -3.39
CA ARG A 91 -5.78 -5.50 -4.58
C ARG A 91 -4.65 -5.87 -5.54
N THR A 92 -3.81 -6.81 -5.17
CA THR A 92 -2.70 -7.27 -5.99
C THR A 92 -2.68 -8.79 -6.10
N GLY A 93 -1.97 -9.33 -7.09
CA GLY A 93 -1.84 -10.78 -7.28
C GLY A 93 -3.11 -11.48 -7.75
N ARG A 94 -4.07 -10.77 -8.34
CA ARG A 94 -5.34 -11.34 -8.81
C ARG A 94 -5.18 -11.95 -10.21
N ALA A 95 -6.11 -12.86 -10.56
CA ALA A 95 -6.20 -13.46 -11.90
C ALA A 95 -4.89 -14.11 -12.38
N LYS A 96 -4.19 -14.81 -11.47
CA LYS A 96 -2.90 -15.50 -11.73
C LYS A 96 -1.74 -14.56 -12.06
N ARG A 97 -1.88 -13.26 -11.82
CA ARG A 97 -0.79 -12.31 -11.97
C ARG A 97 0.03 -12.24 -10.70
N HIS A 98 1.32 -11.97 -10.86
CA HIS A 98 2.21 -11.75 -9.73
C HIS A 98 2.02 -10.33 -9.19
N GLY A 99 1.91 -10.24 -7.88
CA GLY A 99 1.83 -8.98 -7.18
C GLY A 99 2.61 -9.03 -5.89
N VAL A 100 2.89 -7.86 -5.31
CA VAL A 100 3.60 -7.75 -4.06
C VAL A 100 2.85 -6.84 -3.09
N ALA A 101 2.89 -7.18 -1.82
CA ALA A 101 2.34 -6.34 -0.76
C ALA A 101 3.45 -6.06 0.27
N PHE A 102 3.68 -4.80 0.55
CA PHE A 102 4.61 -4.36 1.57
C PHE A 102 3.84 -3.76 2.75
N THR A 103 4.28 -4.06 3.95
CA THR A 103 3.74 -3.45 5.17
C THR A 103 4.87 -2.75 5.90
N LEU A 104 4.74 -1.44 6.10
CA LEU A 104 5.70 -0.67 6.86
C LEU A 104 5.35 -0.79 8.35
N MET A 105 6.34 -1.07 9.16
CA MET A 105 6.16 -1.28 10.58
C MET A 105 7.32 -0.65 11.36
N SER A 106 6.99 0.15 12.37
CA SER A 106 7.99 0.57 13.36
C SER A 106 8.11 -0.51 14.44
N PHE A 107 9.20 -0.46 15.20
CA PHE A 107 9.40 -1.36 16.33
C PHE A 107 8.24 -1.29 17.34
N GLN A 108 7.69 -0.10 17.56
CA GLN A 108 6.58 0.12 18.49
C GLN A 108 5.27 -0.54 18.06
N GLU A 109 5.15 -0.89 16.78
CA GLU A 109 3.96 -1.53 16.22
C GLU A 109 4.04 -3.07 16.23
N SER A 110 5.06 -3.65 16.86
CA SER A 110 5.29 -5.10 16.88
C SER A 110 4.12 -5.88 17.45
N VAL A 111 3.51 -5.38 18.54
CA VAL A 111 2.36 -6.05 19.18
C VAL A 111 1.16 -6.09 18.22
N ARG A 112 0.88 -4.97 17.57
CA ARG A 112 -0.20 -4.90 16.59
C ARG A 112 0.05 -5.82 15.40
N MET A 113 1.28 -5.87 14.92
CA MET A 113 1.65 -6.75 13.81
C MET A 113 1.47 -8.22 14.20
N ASP A 114 1.84 -8.59 15.43
CA ASP A 114 1.63 -9.95 15.93
C ASP A 114 0.14 -10.33 15.95
N GLU A 115 -0.74 -9.41 16.31
CA GLU A 115 -2.18 -9.63 16.26
C GLU A 115 -2.66 -9.91 14.83
N ILE A 116 -2.18 -9.13 13.86
CA ILE A 116 -2.49 -9.34 12.45
C ILE A 116 -1.98 -10.70 11.98
N LEU A 117 -0.76 -11.06 12.33
CA LEU A 117 -0.16 -12.35 11.96
C LEU A 117 -0.95 -13.53 12.51
N ARG A 118 -1.48 -13.42 13.73
CA ARG A 118 -2.33 -14.46 14.31
C ARG A 118 -3.68 -14.58 13.61
N TYR A 119 -4.20 -13.46 13.11
CA TYR A 119 -5.46 -13.44 12.35
C TYR A 119 -5.32 -14.11 10.98
N LEU A 120 -4.16 -13.97 10.33
CA LEU A 120 -3.95 -14.46 8.98
C LEU A 120 -3.98 -15.99 8.91
N GLN A 121 -4.68 -16.49 7.90
CA GLN A 121 -4.68 -17.90 7.51
C GLN A 121 -3.93 -18.03 6.19
N GLY A 122 -3.04 -19.01 6.11
CA GLY A 122 -2.21 -19.22 4.92
C GLY A 122 -0.84 -18.55 5.04
N ASP A 123 -0.31 -18.10 3.91
CA ASP A 123 1.03 -17.54 3.85
C ASP A 123 1.12 -16.22 4.63
N LYS A 124 2.20 -16.10 5.41
CA LYS A 124 2.48 -14.91 6.21
C LYS A 124 3.56 -14.08 5.54
N PRO A 125 3.54 -12.75 5.75
CA PRO A 125 4.58 -11.89 5.20
C PRO A 125 5.94 -12.22 5.77
N GLU A 126 6.96 -12.06 4.95
CA GLU A 126 8.35 -12.16 5.33
C GLU A 126 8.81 -10.84 5.95
N LYS A 127 9.63 -10.91 7.00
CA LYS A 127 10.25 -9.74 7.58
C LYS A 127 11.45 -9.32 6.74
N LEU A 128 11.47 -8.04 6.33
CA LEU A 128 12.59 -7.42 5.63
C LEU A 128 13.12 -6.26 6.47
N GLU A 129 14.39 -5.93 6.32
CA GLU A 129 15.01 -4.80 6.99
C GLU A 129 15.86 -4.00 6.02
N PHE A 130 15.92 -2.68 6.23
CA PHE A 130 16.85 -1.83 5.52
C PHE A 130 18.21 -1.89 6.20
N ASP A 131 19.27 -2.03 5.41
CA ASP A 131 20.63 -1.92 5.91
C ASP A 131 21.06 -0.44 6.06
N GLU A 132 22.28 -0.21 6.52
CA GLU A 132 22.82 1.15 6.73
C GLU A 132 22.89 1.96 5.44
N MET A 133 22.94 1.29 4.29
CA MET A 133 22.99 1.93 2.98
C MET A 133 21.60 2.14 2.37
N GLY A 134 20.53 1.77 3.09
CA GLY A 134 19.16 1.86 2.61
C GLY A 134 18.74 0.74 1.65
N VAL A 135 19.48 -0.35 1.60
CA VAL A 135 19.13 -1.52 0.78
C VAL A 135 18.20 -2.42 1.59
N LEU A 136 17.08 -2.78 0.97
CA LEU A 136 16.12 -3.71 1.58
C LEU A 136 16.64 -5.13 1.47
N ARG A 137 16.73 -5.85 2.59
CA ARG A 137 17.35 -7.17 2.67
C ARG A 137 16.44 -8.20 3.34
N HIS A 138 16.55 -9.45 2.86
CA HIS A 138 16.00 -10.62 3.53
C HIS A 138 16.77 -10.92 4.82
N ALA A 139 16.23 -11.82 5.65
CA ALA A 139 16.87 -12.23 6.89
C ALA A 139 18.25 -12.87 6.67
N ASP A 140 18.48 -13.49 5.51
CA ASP A 140 19.77 -14.08 5.16
C ASP A 140 20.81 -13.08 4.64
N GLY A 141 20.45 -11.79 4.58
CA GLY A 141 21.32 -10.71 4.12
C GLY A 141 21.29 -10.43 2.62
N SER A 142 20.62 -11.26 1.82
CA SER A 142 20.48 -11.01 0.38
C SER A 142 19.57 -9.80 0.10
N ALA A 143 19.85 -9.05 -0.98
CA ALA A 143 19.02 -7.92 -1.36
C ALA A 143 17.66 -8.39 -1.90
N PHE A 144 16.58 -7.69 -1.48
CA PHE A 144 15.23 -8.00 -1.97
C PHE A 144 15.08 -7.65 -3.45
N PHE A 145 15.53 -6.46 -3.83
CA PHE A 145 15.57 -6.08 -5.24
C PHE A 145 16.90 -6.47 -5.81
N GLU A 146 16.88 -7.28 -6.86
CA GLU A 146 18.10 -7.59 -7.61
C GLU A 146 18.57 -6.32 -8.32
N ASN A 147 19.88 -6.19 -8.44
CA ASN A 147 20.47 -5.07 -9.16
C ASN A 147 20.04 -5.14 -10.63
N VAL A 148 19.35 -4.11 -11.03
CA VAL A 148 18.93 -3.94 -12.41
C VAL A 148 19.99 -3.14 -13.15
#